data_0da4782f131582b0bbf64a13dbb11657
#
_entry.id   0da4782f131582b0bbf64a13dbb11657
#
_cell.length_a   1.000
_cell.length_b   1.000
_cell.length_c   1.000
_cell.angle_alpha   90.00
_cell.angle_beta   90.00
_cell.angle_gamma   90.00
#
_symmetry.space_group_name_H-M   'P 1'
#
loop_
_entity.id
_entity.type
_entity.pdbx_description
1 polymer ?
#
loop_
_entity_poly.entity_id
_entity_poly.type
_entity_poly.pdbx_seq_one_letter_code
_entity_poly.pdbx_strand_id
1 'polypeptide(L)'
;EELSKVDYKEKIEIPAVNEGDPIAVIHPPLPGTPGRLVTGKVIEPPSVREVMVSCKSGCEITPEGDRIYATCTGRPLVKGRKNEVLKVVPIYIHQGDVDLKSGNLRFQGELKISGDIMEGMTAESFGNMEVQGNTAGAQVISGGSIIFRHNLINSRVVAGIMVDFYSKFEPVLEEIEKTFISLIDGLKQFRATLSDRGKVIDDHKVGYLIKLIIDRKYASLPELLEKMMNLLKENRFSFPLQIEKVLLEIEN
;
A
#
# COMPACT_ATOMS: atom_id res chain seq x y z
N GLU A 1 -28.11 -10.88 13.21
CA GLU A 1 -26.63 -11.06 13.10
C GLU A 1 -26.39 -12.21 12.14
N GLU A 2 -26.13 -11.89 10.86
CA GLU A 2 -25.66 -12.89 9.89
C GLU A 2 -24.25 -13.32 10.30
N LEU A 3 -24.13 -14.56 10.70
CA LEU A 3 -22.84 -15.23 10.88
C LEU A 3 -22.10 -15.20 9.56
N SER A 4 -21.13 -14.32 9.43
CA SER A 4 -20.23 -14.29 8.27
C SER A 4 -19.58 -15.67 8.16
N LYS A 5 -19.80 -16.34 7.03
CA LYS A 5 -19.12 -17.61 6.73
C LYS A 5 -17.62 -17.37 6.77
N VAL A 6 -16.96 -17.95 7.78
CA VAL A 6 -15.51 -17.94 7.88
C VAL A 6 -14.94 -18.73 6.70
N ASP A 7 -14.26 -18.06 5.79
CA ASP A 7 -13.56 -18.74 4.70
C ASP A 7 -12.27 -19.36 5.26
N TYR A 8 -12.28 -20.68 5.38
CA TYR A 8 -11.13 -21.44 5.92
C TYR A 8 -9.88 -21.38 5.05
N LYS A 9 -9.96 -20.79 3.85
CA LYS A 9 -8.82 -20.59 2.95
C LYS A 9 -8.09 -19.26 3.23
N GLU A 10 -8.77 -18.27 3.78
CA GLU A 10 -8.20 -16.95 4.13
C GLU A 10 -7.66 -16.96 5.58
N LYS A 11 -6.62 -17.79 5.84
CA LYS A 11 -6.07 -17.98 7.20
C LYS A 11 -4.89 -17.09 7.54
N ILE A 12 -4.07 -16.78 6.56
CA ILE A 12 -2.80 -16.10 6.75
C ILE A 12 -2.83 -14.76 6.02
N GLU A 13 -2.80 -13.70 6.81
CA GLU A 13 -2.47 -12.37 6.32
C GLU A 13 -0.96 -12.16 6.48
N ILE A 14 -0.25 -12.02 5.36
CA ILE A 14 1.18 -11.73 5.38
C ILE A 14 1.32 -10.22 5.56
N PRO A 15 1.85 -9.75 6.72
CA PRO A 15 1.99 -8.32 6.94
C PRO A 15 2.90 -7.70 5.89
N ALA A 16 2.44 -6.65 5.26
CA ALA A 16 3.19 -5.87 4.29
C ALA A 16 3.07 -4.37 4.60
N VAL A 17 4.08 -3.63 4.25
CA VAL A 17 4.13 -2.17 4.30
C VAL A 17 4.48 -1.64 2.91
N ASN A 18 4.00 -0.44 2.59
CA ASN A 18 4.36 0.24 1.36
C ASN A 18 5.51 1.22 1.60
N GLU A 19 6.15 1.64 0.54
CA GLU A 19 7.11 2.74 0.59
C GLU A 19 6.47 3.99 1.21
N GLY A 20 7.16 4.61 2.17
CA GLY A 20 6.67 5.76 2.92
C GLY A 20 5.81 5.43 4.17
N ASP A 21 5.43 4.17 4.38
CA ASP A 21 4.65 3.80 5.57
C ASP A 21 5.51 3.86 6.84
N PRO A 22 4.95 4.34 7.98
CA PRO A 22 5.62 4.25 9.27
C PRO A 22 5.64 2.80 9.76
N ILE A 23 6.86 2.28 10.04
CA ILE A 23 7.05 0.90 10.52
C ILE A 23 7.07 0.85 12.03
N ALA A 24 7.73 1.83 12.65
CA ALA A 24 7.90 1.88 14.10
C ALA A 24 8.04 3.31 14.62
N VAL A 25 7.66 3.49 15.87
CA VAL A 25 7.90 4.71 16.65
C VAL A 25 8.80 4.34 17.83
N ILE A 26 9.87 5.11 18.02
CA ILE A 26 10.83 4.93 19.12
C ILE A 26 10.43 5.89 20.25
N HIS A 27 9.96 5.33 21.34
CA HIS A 27 9.66 6.12 22.53
C HIS A 27 10.87 6.18 23.44
N PRO A 28 11.19 7.38 23.99
CA PRO A 28 12.26 7.51 24.97
C PRO A 28 11.93 6.67 26.22
N PRO A 29 12.95 6.11 26.88
CA PRO A 29 12.73 5.31 28.06
C PRO A 29 12.18 6.17 29.20
N LEU A 30 11.22 5.61 29.94
CA LEU A 30 10.65 6.25 31.13
C LEU A 30 11.47 5.87 32.37
N PRO A 31 11.94 6.84 33.18
CA PRO A 31 12.61 6.54 34.43
C PRO A 31 11.67 5.85 35.41
N GLY A 32 12.19 4.85 36.11
CA GLY A 32 11.44 4.21 37.19
C GLY A 32 11.16 5.15 38.39
N THR A 33 10.13 4.84 39.16
CA THR A 33 9.85 5.56 40.39
C THR A 33 10.55 4.91 41.58
N PRO A 34 11.17 5.69 42.50
CA PRO A 34 11.77 5.14 43.72
C PRO A 34 10.75 4.45 44.60
N GLY A 35 11.12 3.26 45.08
CA GLY A 35 10.33 2.47 46.03
C GLY A 35 10.72 2.80 47.47
N ARG A 36 9.85 2.42 48.46
CA ARG A 36 10.18 2.50 49.90
C ARG A 36 10.04 1.12 50.54
N LEU A 37 11.05 0.77 51.31
CA LEU A 37 10.97 -0.40 52.18
C LEU A 37 10.06 -0.09 53.40
N VAL A 38 9.57 -1.11 54.05
CA VAL A 38 8.82 -1.00 55.33
C VAL A 38 9.63 -0.32 56.47
N THR A 39 10.95 -0.33 56.36
CA THR A 39 11.88 0.41 57.26
C THR A 39 12.02 1.90 56.90
N GLY A 40 11.33 2.40 55.87
CA GLY A 40 11.40 3.80 55.42
C GLY A 40 12.55 4.08 54.44
N LYS A 41 13.46 3.12 54.22
CA LYS A 41 14.60 3.31 53.29
C LYS A 41 14.11 3.37 51.84
N VAL A 42 14.59 4.38 51.11
CA VAL A 42 14.30 4.52 49.66
C VAL A 42 15.16 3.54 48.88
N ILE A 43 14.54 2.88 47.90
CA ILE A 43 15.21 2.06 46.91
C ILE A 43 15.11 2.78 45.58
N GLU A 44 16.27 3.16 45.05
CA GLU A 44 16.34 3.76 43.72
C GLU A 44 16.06 2.71 42.64
N PRO A 45 15.29 3.07 41.61
CA PRO A 45 15.05 2.16 40.48
C PRO A 45 16.37 1.91 39.71
N PRO A 46 16.50 0.74 39.06
CA PRO A 46 17.66 0.49 38.19
C PRO A 46 17.69 1.53 37.05
N SER A 47 18.91 1.88 36.63
CA SER A 47 19.10 2.79 35.49
C SER A 47 18.38 2.25 34.26
N VAL A 48 17.68 3.13 33.59
CA VAL A 48 16.94 2.80 32.36
C VAL A 48 17.93 2.46 31.24
N ARG A 49 17.66 1.39 30.52
CA ARG A 49 18.46 1.00 29.37
C ARG A 49 17.77 1.49 28.09
N GLU A 50 18.49 2.20 27.27
CA GLU A 50 18.03 2.59 25.95
C GLU A 50 18.02 1.36 25.05
N VAL A 51 16.96 1.19 24.26
CA VAL A 51 16.89 0.20 23.19
C VAL A 51 17.56 0.81 21.97
N MET A 52 18.66 0.22 21.53
CA MET A 52 19.29 0.63 20.28
C MET A 52 18.55 0.00 19.10
N VAL A 53 17.97 0.83 18.28
CA VAL A 53 17.28 0.42 17.06
C VAL A 53 18.14 0.81 15.87
N SER A 54 18.33 -0.13 14.95
CA SER A 54 19.04 0.11 13.70
C SER A 54 18.23 -0.33 12.50
N CYS A 55 18.29 0.46 11.44
CA CYS A 55 17.71 0.12 10.15
C CYS A 55 18.73 -0.57 9.25
N LYS A 56 18.28 -1.60 8.55
CA LYS A 56 19.01 -2.22 7.44
C LYS A 56 18.31 -1.90 6.12
N SER A 57 18.34 -2.84 5.18
CA SER A 57 17.71 -2.67 3.86
C SER A 57 16.20 -2.39 3.97
N GLY A 58 15.70 -1.47 3.17
CA GLY A 58 14.28 -1.20 3.00
C GLY A 58 13.63 -0.38 4.10
N CYS A 59 14.39 0.25 4.99
CA CYS A 59 13.88 1.18 5.99
C CYS A 59 14.89 2.28 6.34
N GLU A 60 14.38 3.42 6.79
CA GLU A 60 15.15 4.61 7.17
C GLU A 60 14.63 5.20 8.48
N ILE A 61 15.54 5.72 9.30
CA ILE A 61 15.22 6.41 10.56
C ILE A 61 15.15 7.90 10.26
N THR A 62 14.13 8.60 10.79
CA THR A 62 14.04 10.06 10.71
C THR A 62 15.27 10.74 11.29
N PRO A 63 15.62 11.95 10.83
CA PRO A 63 16.72 12.74 11.43
C PRO A 63 16.55 12.99 12.93
N GLU A 64 15.30 13.03 13.40
CA GLU A 64 14.94 13.21 14.82
C GLU A 64 15.13 11.91 15.62
N GLY A 65 15.27 10.77 14.95
CA GLY A 65 15.53 9.48 15.57
C GLY A 65 14.31 8.84 16.26
N ASP A 66 13.11 9.37 16.07
CA ASP A 66 11.87 8.95 16.74
C ASP A 66 11.00 8.00 15.93
N ARG A 67 11.17 7.96 14.59
CA ARG A 67 10.33 7.17 13.68
C ARG A 67 11.15 6.44 12.65
N ILE A 68 10.60 5.32 12.18
CA ILE A 68 11.18 4.51 11.11
C ILE A 68 10.15 4.33 10.02
N TYR A 69 10.57 4.63 8.78
CA TYR A 69 9.74 4.51 7.58
C TYR A 69 10.28 3.43 6.63
N ALA A 70 9.37 2.83 5.88
CA ALA A 70 9.71 1.93 4.79
C ALA A 70 10.24 2.73 3.58
N THR A 71 11.35 2.29 2.98
CA THR A 71 11.87 2.83 1.72
C THR A 71 11.58 1.93 0.53
N CYS A 72 10.87 0.83 0.75
CA CYS A 72 10.34 -0.06 -0.30
C CYS A 72 9.13 -0.83 0.22
N THR A 73 8.28 -1.26 -0.70
CA THR A 73 7.17 -2.15 -0.39
C THR A 73 7.67 -3.55 -0.05
N GLY A 74 7.15 -4.15 1.03
CA GLY A 74 7.56 -5.49 1.43
C GLY A 74 7.14 -5.86 2.85
N ARG A 75 7.71 -6.98 3.34
CA ARG A 75 7.43 -7.50 4.67
C ARG A 75 8.37 -6.86 5.70
N PRO A 76 7.84 -6.18 6.73
CA PRO A 76 8.66 -5.69 7.83
C PRO A 76 9.13 -6.86 8.71
N LEU A 77 10.38 -6.88 9.05
CA LEU A 77 11.00 -7.88 9.94
C LEU A 77 11.79 -7.18 11.02
N VAL A 78 11.58 -7.64 12.26
CA VAL A 78 12.34 -7.21 13.44
C VAL A 78 13.17 -8.38 13.93
N LYS A 79 14.47 -8.17 14.11
CA LYS A 79 15.39 -9.15 14.70
C LYS A 79 16.12 -8.53 15.88
N GLY A 80 16.17 -9.27 16.97
CA GLY A 80 16.92 -8.89 18.17
C GLY A 80 16.03 -8.85 19.42
N ARG A 81 16.68 -8.88 20.59
CA ARG A 81 16.03 -8.72 21.91
C ARG A 81 16.53 -7.52 22.69
N LYS A 82 17.68 -6.98 22.34
CA LYS A 82 18.33 -5.83 23.00
C LYS A 82 18.75 -4.76 22.00
N ASN A 83 19.26 -5.18 20.85
CA ASN A 83 19.53 -4.31 19.71
C ASN A 83 18.62 -4.76 18.60
N GLU A 84 17.56 -4.00 18.37
CA GLU A 84 16.56 -4.35 17.38
C GLU A 84 17.02 -3.88 16.01
N VAL A 85 17.03 -4.80 15.07
CA VAL A 85 17.38 -4.53 13.68
C VAL A 85 16.11 -4.68 12.86
N LEU A 86 15.64 -3.57 12.32
CA LEU A 86 14.51 -3.54 11.41
C LEU A 86 15.00 -3.64 9.97
N LYS A 87 14.23 -4.32 9.15
CA LYS A 87 14.38 -4.35 7.71
C LYS A 87 13.05 -4.61 7.02
N VAL A 88 12.88 -4.09 5.82
CA VAL A 88 11.76 -4.45 4.94
C VAL A 88 12.32 -5.32 3.81
N VAL A 89 11.66 -6.45 3.57
CA VAL A 89 12.07 -7.41 2.54
C VAL A 89 10.99 -7.49 1.48
N PRO A 90 11.29 -7.12 0.23
CA PRO A 90 10.31 -7.11 -0.85
C PRO A 90 9.92 -8.50 -1.36
N ILE A 91 10.56 -9.56 -0.84
CA ILE A 91 10.36 -10.94 -1.25
C ILE A 91 9.85 -11.76 -0.06
N TYR A 92 8.74 -12.46 -0.24
CA TYR A 92 8.25 -13.46 0.69
C TYR A 92 8.52 -14.87 0.16
N ILE A 93 9.18 -15.70 0.98
CA ILE A 93 9.46 -17.10 0.64
C ILE A 93 8.57 -17.98 1.50
N HIS A 94 7.60 -18.64 0.86
CA HIS A 94 6.77 -19.65 1.48
C HIS A 94 7.50 -20.99 1.43
N GLN A 95 7.74 -21.57 2.62
CA GLN A 95 8.36 -22.89 2.75
C GLN A 95 7.28 -23.98 2.79
N GLY A 96 7.31 -24.89 1.80
CA GLY A 96 6.34 -25.97 1.67
C GLY A 96 5.20 -25.67 0.71
N ASP A 97 4.12 -26.45 0.83
CA ASP A 97 3.00 -26.42 -0.09
C ASP A 97 1.95 -25.35 0.27
N VAL A 98 1.26 -24.85 -0.75
CA VAL A 98 0.07 -24.04 -0.57
C VAL A 98 -1.13 -24.96 -0.55
N ASP A 99 -1.62 -25.25 0.65
CA ASP A 99 -2.69 -26.19 0.93
C ASP A 99 -3.73 -25.60 1.91
N LEU A 100 -4.69 -26.40 2.34
CA LEU A 100 -5.70 -25.98 3.33
C LEU A 100 -5.10 -25.63 4.71
N LYS A 101 -3.86 -26.04 5.01
CA LYS A 101 -3.20 -25.70 6.28
C LYS A 101 -2.54 -24.32 6.19
N SER A 102 -1.85 -24.03 5.11
CA SER A 102 -1.26 -22.72 4.84
C SER A 102 -2.31 -21.68 4.44
N GLY A 103 -3.43 -22.11 3.85
CA GLY A 103 -4.42 -21.21 3.25
C GLY A 103 -3.95 -20.59 1.95
N ASN A 104 -4.74 -19.64 1.43
CA ASN A 104 -4.38 -18.83 0.29
C ASN A 104 -3.20 -17.91 0.65
N LEU A 105 -2.34 -17.65 -0.33
CA LEU A 105 -1.22 -16.73 -0.16
C LEU A 105 -1.45 -15.46 -0.95
N ARG A 106 -1.39 -14.32 -0.26
CA ARG A 106 -1.40 -12.99 -0.88
C ARG A 106 -0.26 -12.16 -0.34
N PHE A 107 0.54 -11.57 -1.22
CA PHE A 107 1.67 -10.75 -0.81
C PHE A 107 1.88 -9.54 -1.72
N GLN A 108 2.09 -8.39 -1.10
CA GLN A 108 2.37 -7.11 -1.78
C GLN A 108 3.85 -6.98 -2.13
N GLY A 109 4.37 -7.92 -2.91
CA GLY A 109 5.76 -7.97 -3.33
C GLY A 109 6.02 -9.20 -4.18
N GLU A 110 7.28 -9.63 -4.24
CA GLU A 110 7.67 -10.85 -4.94
C GLU A 110 7.40 -12.08 -4.05
N LEU A 111 6.76 -13.11 -4.62
CA LEU A 111 6.39 -14.34 -3.92
C LEU A 111 7.18 -15.53 -4.49
N LYS A 112 7.86 -16.26 -3.60
CA LYS A 112 8.50 -17.54 -3.94
C LYS A 112 7.87 -18.67 -3.15
N ILE A 113 7.41 -19.71 -3.83
CA ILE A 113 6.77 -20.89 -3.26
C ILE A 113 7.70 -22.07 -3.50
N SER A 114 8.18 -22.70 -2.40
CA SER A 114 9.13 -23.82 -2.49
C SER A 114 8.46 -25.17 -2.77
N GLY A 115 7.19 -25.29 -2.45
CA GLY A 115 6.41 -26.53 -2.65
C GLY A 115 5.39 -26.43 -3.77
N ASP A 116 4.41 -27.31 -3.71
CA ASP A 116 3.31 -27.43 -4.67
C ASP A 116 2.18 -26.45 -4.34
N ILE A 117 1.38 -26.06 -5.34
CA ILE A 117 0.11 -25.37 -5.13
C ILE A 117 -1.02 -26.36 -5.40
N MET A 118 -1.77 -26.67 -4.33
CA MET A 118 -2.82 -27.67 -4.37
C MET A 118 -4.12 -27.17 -4.97
N GLU A 119 -4.97 -28.09 -5.38
CA GLU A 119 -6.27 -27.83 -6.02
C GLU A 119 -7.15 -26.91 -5.17
N GLY A 120 -7.76 -25.92 -5.82
CA GLY A 120 -8.67 -24.95 -5.22
C GLY A 120 -7.99 -23.90 -4.36
N MET A 121 -6.64 -23.84 -4.35
CA MET A 121 -5.88 -22.80 -3.66
C MET A 121 -5.58 -21.62 -4.58
N THR A 122 -5.38 -20.44 -3.95
CA THR A 122 -5.04 -19.20 -4.65
C THR A 122 -3.69 -18.69 -4.15
N ALA A 123 -2.80 -18.38 -5.10
CA ALA A 123 -1.56 -17.65 -4.84
C ALA A 123 -1.56 -16.34 -5.61
N GLU A 124 -1.39 -15.23 -4.91
CA GLU A 124 -1.42 -13.88 -5.47
C GLU A 124 -0.20 -13.09 -5.04
N SER A 125 0.49 -12.48 -5.99
CA SER A 125 1.62 -11.57 -5.74
C SER A 125 1.45 -10.27 -6.50
N PHE A 126 1.90 -9.18 -5.90
CA PHE A 126 1.92 -7.88 -6.56
C PHE A 126 3.12 -7.74 -7.51
N GLY A 127 4.25 -8.34 -7.14
CA GLY A 127 5.46 -8.44 -7.94
C GLY A 127 5.52 -9.74 -8.75
N ASN A 128 6.74 -10.22 -8.99
CA ASN A 128 6.97 -11.49 -9.65
C ASN A 128 6.62 -12.67 -8.75
N MET A 129 6.32 -13.82 -9.36
CA MET A 129 6.09 -15.06 -8.64
C MET A 129 6.97 -16.18 -9.18
N GLU A 130 7.55 -16.97 -8.30
CA GLU A 130 8.29 -18.18 -8.64
C GLU A 130 7.70 -19.37 -7.87
N VAL A 131 7.27 -20.41 -8.59
CA VAL A 131 6.76 -21.65 -8.01
C VAL A 131 7.75 -22.76 -8.34
N GLN A 132 8.34 -23.36 -7.30
CA GLN A 132 9.32 -24.43 -7.45
C GLN A 132 8.68 -25.82 -7.57
N GLY A 133 7.48 -26.00 -7.05
CA GLY A 133 6.73 -27.24 -7.12
C GLY A 133 5.74 -27.31 -8.29
N ASN A 134 4.87 -28.34 -8.25
CA ASN A 134 3.79 -28.51 -9.22
C ASN A 134 2.60 -27.61 -8.85
N THR A 135 1.83 -27.22 -9.85
CA THR A 135 0.61 -26.45 -9.66
C THR A 135 -0.54 -27.20 -10.34
N ALA A 136 -1.52 -27.62 -9.56
CA ALA A 136 -2.65 -28.38 -10.08
C ALA A 136 -3.99 -27.85 -9.56
N GLY A 137 -4.93 -27.54 -10.48
CA GLY A 137 -6.28 -27.08 -10.15
C GLY A 137 -6.34 -25.78 -9.36
N ALA A 138 -5.30 -24.95 -9.43
CA ALA A 138 -5.12 -23.74 -8.62
C ALA A 138 -5.34 -22.45 -9.41
N GLN A 139 -5.47 -21.33 -8.68
CA GLN A 139 -5.49 -20.00 -9.26
C GLN A 139 -4.20 -19.26 -8.88
N VAL A 140 -3.44 -18.80 -9.88
CA VAL A 140 -2.17 -18.11 -9.69
C VAL A 140 -2.22 -16.77 -10.39
N ILE A 141 -2.04 -15.69 -9.62
CA ILE A 141 -2.17 -14.31 -10.09
C ILE A 141 -0.90 -13.55 -9.73
N SER A 142 -0.31 -12.84 -10.69
CA SER A 142 0.86 -12.01 -10.46
C SER A 142 0.75 -10.67 -11.17
N GLY A 143 1.14 -9.62 -10.48
CA GLY A 143 1.29 -8.28 -11.06
C GLY A 143 2.41 -8.23 -12.10
N GLY A 144 3.48 -9.00 -11.87
CA GLY A 144 4.62 -9.16 -12.76
C GLY A 144 4.64 -10.50 -13.50
N SER A 145 5.83 -11.08 -13.63
CA SER A 145 6.07 -12.36 -14.31
C SER A 145 5.84 -13.55 -13.36
N ILE A 146 5.42 -14.69 -13.93
CA ILE A 146 5.33 -15.95 -13.19
C ILE A 146 6.30 -16.97 -13.80
N ILE A 147 7.08 -17.64 -12.97
CA ILE A 147 7.98 -18.71 -13.34
C ILE A 147 7.54 -19.99 -12.64
N PHE A 148 7.12 -20.98 -13.42
CA PHE A 148 6.88 -22.35 -12.94
C PHE A 148 8.11 -23.21 -13.25
N ARG A 149 8.68 -23.86 -12.24
CA ARG A 149 9.83 -24.75 -12.40
C ARG A 149 9.44 -26.18 -12.74
N HIS A 150 8.19 -26.56 -12.39
CA HIS A 150 7.64 -27.89 -12.62
C HIS A 150 6.29 -27.80 -13.38
N ASN A 151 5.46 -28.81 -13.25
CA ASN A 151 4.24 -28.98 -14.04
C ASN A 151 3.13 -28.00 -13.63
N LEU A 152 2.42 -27.50 -14.61
CA LEU A 152 1.22 -26.70 -14.48
C LEU A 152 0.05 -27.45 -15.11
N ILE A 153 -0.95 -27.87 -14.31
CA ILE A 153 -2.04 -28.74 -14.75
C ILE A 153 -3.37 -28.11 -14.34
N ASN A 154 -4.28 -27.95 -15.28
CA ASN A 154 -5.67 -27.53 -15.06
C ASN A 154 -5.80 -26.32 -14.12
N SER A 155 -4.93 -25.32 -14.27
CA SER A 155 -4.87 -24.15 -13.37
C SER A 155 -5.14 -22.86 -14.14
N ARG A 156 -5.72 -21.87 -13.44
CA ARG A 156 -5.91 -20.54 -13.99
C ARG A 156 -4.70 -19.66 -13.64
N VAL A 157 -4.00 -19.19 -14.66
CA VAL A 157 -2.82 -18.33 -14.47
C VAL A 157 -3.04 -16.99 -15.14
N VAL A 158 -2.77 -15.92 -14.37
CA VAL A 158 -2.82 -14.55 -14.88
C VAL A 158 -1.53 -13.85 -14.44
N ALA A 159 -0.76 -13.35 -15.41
CA ALA A 159 0.50 -12.64 -15.17
C ALA A 159 0.49 -11.27 -15.84
N GLY A 160 1.27 -10.34 -15.32
CA GLY A 160 1.44 -9.01 -15.92
C GLY A 160 0.26 -8.06 -15.74
N ILE A 161 -0.63 -8.29 -14.77
CA ILE A 161 -1.81 -7.43 -14.55
C ILE A 161 -1.41 -5.97 -14.35
N MET A 162 -0.28 -5.72 -13.67
CA MET A 162 0.19 -4.36 -13.43
C MET A 162 0.64 -3.68 -14.71
N VAL A 163 1.26 -4.41 -15.64
CA VAL A 163 1.70 -3.87 -16.93
C VAL A 163 0.50 -3.45 -17.77
N ASP A 164 -0.53 -4.30 -17.85
CA ASP A 164 -1.77 -3.98 -18.56
C ASP A 164 -2.50 -2.80 -17.92
N PHE A 165 -2.58 -2.77 -16.59
CA PHE A 165 -3.17 -1.66 -15.86
C PHE A 165 -2.45 -0.34 -16.14
N TYR A 166 -1.13 -0.27 -15.94
CA TYR A 166 -0.37 0.97 -16.16
C TYR A 166 -0.45 1.44 -17.61
N SER A 167 -0.44 0.54 -18.58
CA SER A 167 -0.58 0.91 -19.99
C SER A 167 -1.90 1.60 -20.32
N LYS A 168 -2.96 1.32 -19.56
CA LYS A 168 -4.28 1.93 -19.71
C LYS A 168 -4.47 3.16 -18.82
N PHE A 169 -3.86 3.14 -17.64
CA PHE A 169 -4.05 4.17 -16.61
C PHE A 169 -3.19 5.42 -16.86
N GLU A 170 -1.94 5.24 -17.26
CA GLU A 170 -0.99 6.33 -17.49
C GLU A 170 -1.50 7.36 -18.52
N PRO A 171 -2.03 6.97 -19.70
CA PRO A 171 -2.56 7.94 -20.65
C PRO A 171 -3.74 8.77 -20.11
N VAL A 172 -4.60 8.13 -19.31
CA VAL A 172 -5.76 8.80 -18.69
C VAL A 172 -5.28 9.80 -17.65
N LEU A 173 -4.30 9.43 -16.84
CA LEU A 173 -3.72 10.30 -15.82
C LEU A 173 -3.02 11.51 -16.44
N GLU A 174 -2.24 11.32 -17.51
CA GLU A 174 -1.60 12.41 -18.25
C GLU A 174 -2.63 13.40 -18.85
N GLU A 175 -3.73 12.88 -19.38
CA GLU A 175 -4.78 13.73 -19.96
C GLU A 175 -5.50 14.54 -18.88
N ILE A 176 -5.77 13.93 -17.71
CA ILE A 176 -6.31 14.60 -16.54
C ILE A 176 -5.34 15.70 -16.07
N GLU A 177 -4.05 15.41 -15.94
CA GLU A 177 -3.03 16.37 -15.53
C GLU A 177 -2.97 17.57 -16.47
N LYS A 178 -2.88 17.34 -17.78
CA LYS A 178 -2.88 18.38 -18.81
C LYS A 178 -4.15 19.26 -18.73
N THR A 179 -5.29 18.63 -18.49
CA THR A 179 -6.57 19.32 -18.36
C THR A 179 -6.62 20.19 -17.11
N PHE A 180 -6.13 19.69 -15.96
CA PHE A 180 -6.05 20.47 -14.74
C PHE A 180 -5.07 21.65 -14.84
N ILE A 181 -3.90 21.45 -15.43
CA ILE A 181 -2.93 22.54 -15.66
C ILE A 181 -3.56 23.63 -16.52
N SER A 182 -4.21 23.25 -17.62
CA SER A 182 -4.90 24.20 -18.50
C SER A 182 -6.05 24.93 -17.79
N LEU A 183 -6.79 24.25 -16.90
CA LEU A 183 -7.84 24.85 -16.09
C LEU A 183 -7.27 25.90 -15.12
N ILE A 184 -6.19 25.53 -14.38
CA ILE A 184 -5.53 26.43 -13.44
C ILE A 184 -5.01 27.67 -14.15
N ASP A 185 -4.35 27.51 -15.29
CA ASP A 185 -3.83 28.65 -16.06
C ASP A 185 -4.94 29.52 -16.62
N GLY A 186 -6.03 28.90 -17.10
CA GLY A 186 -7.25 29.64 -17.51
C GLY A 186 -7.86 30.45 -16.38
N LEU A 187 -7.93 29.90 -15.18
CA LEU A 187 -8.44 30.59 -13.99
C LEU A 187 -7.52 31.75 -13.56
N LYS A 188 -6.18 31.57 -13.63
CA LYS A 188 -5.22 32.63 -13.35
C LYS A 188 -5.37 33.79 -14.31
N GLN A 189 -5.46 33.52 -15.62
CA GLN A 189 -5.66 34.53 -16.64
C GLN A 189 -6.99 35.29 -16.47
N PHE A 190 -8.04 34.56 -16.16
CA PHE A 190 -9.36 35.14 -15.90
C PHE A 190 -9.34 36.05 -14.67
N ARG A 191 -8.70 35.60 -13.56
CA ARG A 191 -8.53 36.42 -12.35
C ARG A 191 -7.73 37.72 -12.63
N ALA A 192 -6.64 37.62 -13.39
CA ALA A 192 -5.85 38.77 -13.79
C ALA A 192 -6.68 39.79 -14.59
N THR A 193 -7.44 39.31 -15.58
CA THR A 193 -8.32 40.19 -16.42
C THR A 193 -9.41 40.90 -15.61
N LEU A 194 -9.91 40.25 -14.53
CA LEU A 194 -10.92 40.86 -13.66
C LEU A 194 -10.32 41.88 -12.70
N SER A 195 -9.12 41.62 -12.20
CA SER A 195 -8.36 42.57 -11.38
C SER A 195 -8.06 43.85 -12.14
N ASP A 196 -7.63 43.72 -13.39
CA ASP A 196 -7.37 44.90 -14.27
C ASP A 196 -8.62 45.76 -14.55
N ARG A 197 -9.82 45.12 -14.48
CA ARG A 197 -11.10 45.83 -14.64
C ARG A 197 -11.68 46.37 -13.34
N GLY A 198 -10.95 46.31 -12.22
CA GLY A 198 -11.37 46.81 -10.91
C GLY A 198 -12.57 46.06 -10.29
N LYS A 199 -12.90 44.85 -10.76
CA LYS A 199 -13.99 44.02 -10.23
C LYS A 199 -13.45 43.03 -9.21
N VAL A 200 -13.80 43.24 -7.94
CA VAL A 200 -13.61 42.24 -6.89
C VAL A 200 -14.71 41.20 -6.99
N ILE A 201 -14.36 39.95 -7.21
CA ILE A 201 -15.33 38.85 -7.25
C ILE A 201 -15.49 38.33 -5.82
N ASP A 202 -16.73 38.24 -5.39
CA ASP A 202 -17.15 37.59 -4.16
C ASP A 202 -16.88 36.08 -4.30
N ASP A 203 -16.34 35.43 -3.25
CA ASP A 203 -15.95 34.01 -3.24
C ASP A 203 -17.10 33.09 -3.66
N HIS A 204 -18.34 33.42 -3.32
CA HIS A 204 -19.53 32.69 -3.78
C HIS A 204 -19.74 32.67 -5.30
N LYS A 205 -19.30 33.72 -5.99
CA LYS A 205 -19.39 33.81 -7.47
C LYS A 205 -18.25 33.06 -8.16
N VAL A 206 -17.11 32.88 -7.48
CA VAL A 206 -15.96 32.11 -8.01
C VAL A 206 -16.34 30.66 -8.26
N GLY A 207 -17.01 30.00 -7.32
CA GLY A 207 -17.45 28.61 -7.46
C GLY A 207 -18.39 28.40 -8.65
N TYR A 208 -19.36 29.30 -8.86
CA TYR A 208 -20.26 29.24 -10.00
C TYR A 208 -19.53 29.42 -11.33
N LEU A 209 -18.55 30.33 -11.38
CA LEU A 209 -17.76 30.57 -12.58
C LEU A 209 -16.83 29.39 -12.92
N ILE A 210 -16.24 28.77 -11.90
CA ILE A 210 -15.43 27.53 -12.06
C ILE A 210 -16.32 26.45 -12.68
N LYS A 211 -17.50 26.22 -12.12
CA LYS A 211 -18.46 25.25 -12.67
C LYS A 211 -18.79 25.53 -14.13
N LEU A 212 -19.10 26.77 -14.47
CA LEU A 212 -19.43 27.18 -15.84
C LEU A 212 -18.25 26.99 -16.82
N ILE A 213 -17.01 27.20 -16.35
CA ILE A 213 -15.81 27.00 -17.15
C ILE A 213 -15.59 25.48 -17.37
N ILE A 214 -15.76 24.66 -16.34
CA ILE A 214 -15.68 23.20 -16.45
C ILE A 214 -16.74 22.68 -17.43
N ASP A 215 -17.99 23.05 -17.27
CA ASP A 215 -19.10 22.58 -18.11
C ASP A 215 -18.94 22.97 -19.59
N ARG A 216 -18.33 24.12 -19.88
CA ARG A 216 -18.20 24.61 -21.28
C ARG A 216 -16.87 24.30 -21.95
N LYS A 217 -15.78 24.37 -21.24
CA LYS A 217 -14.43 24.23 -21.80
C LYS A 217 -13.74 22.94 -21.48
N TYR A 218 -14.11 22.31 -20.36
CA TYR A 218 -13.49 21.09 -19.85
C TYR A 218 -14.53 20.00 -19.61
N ALA A 219 -15.52 19.90 -20.51
CA ALA A 219 -16.61 18.91 -20.41
C ALA A 219 -16.12 17.45 -20.41
N SER A 220 -14.91 17.19 -20.95
CA SER A 220 -14.27 15.87 -20.91
C SER A 220 -13.72 15.48 -19.53
N LEU A 221 -13.52 16.43 -18.60
CA LEU A 221 -12.92 16.16 -17.31
C LEU A 221 -13.73 15.17 -16.45
N PRO A 222 -15.08 15.31 -16.31
CA PRO A 222 -15.88 14.32 -15.60
C PRO A 222 -15.79 12.92 -16.22
N GLU A 223 -15.80 12.79 -17.53
CA GLU A 223 -15.68 11.52 -18.25
C GLU A 223 -14.30 10.86 -18.02
N LEU A 224 -13.23 11.66 -18.01
CA LEU A 224 -11.88 11.18 -17.72
C LEU A 224 -11.76 10.69 -16.27
N LEU A 225 -12.34 11.43 -15.32
CA LEU A 225 -12.37 11.01 -13.91
C LEU A 225 -13.19 9.74 -13.73
N GLU A 226 -14.34 9.62 -14.39
CA GLU A 226 -15.13 8.37 -14.37
C GLU A 226 -14.36 7.20 -14.97
N LYS A 227 -13.69 7.40 -16.11
CA LYS A 227 -12.83 6.39 -16.73
C LYS A 227 -11.70 5.96 -15.80
N MET A 228 -11.05 6.91 -15.13
CA MET A 228 -10.01 6.63 -14.13
C MET A 228 -10.59 5.79 -12.97
N MET A 229 -11.75 6.18 -12.44
CA MET A 229 -12.42 5.44 -11.36
C MET A 229 -12.80 4.02 -11.77
N ASN A 230 -13.28 3.83 -13.01
CA ASN A 230 -13.63 2.51 -13.52
C ASN A 230 -12.39 1.62 -13.66
N LEU A 231 -11.27 2.14 -14.19
CA LEU A 231 -9.99 1.41 -14.26
C LEU A 231 -9.49 1.01 -12.86
N LEU A 232 -9.64 1.89 -11.88
CA LEU A 232 -9.29 1.59 -10.49
C LEU A 232 -10.22 0.51 -9.90
N LYS A 233 -11.53 0.57 -10.15
CA LYS A 233 -12.50 -0.43 -9.66
C LYS A 233 -12.29 -1.81 -10.27
N GLU A 234 -12.03 -1.89 -11.55
CA GLU A 234 -11.76 -3.16 -12.26
C GLU A 234 -10.52 -3.88 -11.71
N ASN A 235 -9.55 -3.13 -11.20
CA ASN A 235 -8.27 -3.66 -10.71
C ASN A 235 -8.15 -3.59 -9.18
N ARG A 236 -9.25 -3.46 -8.44
CA ARG A 236 -9.31 -3.24 -6.99
C ARG A 236 -8.47 -4.22 -6.14
N PHE A 237 -8.29 -5.45 -6.61
CA PHE A 237 -7.51 -6.47 -5.91
C PHE A 237 -6.00 -6.37 -6.15
N SER A 238 -5.55 -5.45 -7.00
CA SER A 238 -4.15 -5.29 -7.41
C SER A 238 -3.48 -4.04 -6.83
N PHE A 239 -4.17 -3.26 -6.00
CA PHE A 239 -3.63 -2.01 -5.46
C PHE A 239 -3.04 -2.15 -4.06
N PRO A 240 -1.98 -1.36 -3.76
CA PRO A 240 -1.54 -1.13 -2.40
C PRO A 240 -2.70 -0.62 -1.52
N LEU A 241 -2.72 -1.05 -0.25
CA LEU A 241 -3.73 -0.65 0.75
C LEU A 241 -4.01 0.86 0.81
N GLN A 242 -3.02 1.68 0.46
CA GLN A 242 -3.17 3.15 0.42
C GLN A 242 -4.14 3.61 -0.68
N ILE A 243 -4.04 3.04 -1.89
CA ILE A 243 -4.95 3.36 -2.99
C ILE A 243 -6.35 2.83 -2.67
N GLU A 244 -6.44 1.67 -2.05
CA GLU A 244 -7.72 1.10 -1.61
C GLU A 244 -8.42 1.99 -0.57
N LYS A 245 -7.67 2.57 0.38
CA LYS A 245 -8.21 3.55 1.34
C LYS A 245 -8.70 4.83 0.65
N VAL A 246 -7.91 5.38 -0.27
CA VAL A 246 -8.31 6.58 -1.04
C VAL A 246 -9.56 6.32 -1.87
N LEU A 247 -9.67 5.13 -2.48
CA LEU A 247 -10.89 4.75 -3.21
C LEU A 247 -12.11 4.68 -2.30
N LEU A 248 -11.98 4.13 -1.09
CA LEU A 248 -13.05 4.09 -0.10
C LEU A 248 -13.46 5.49 0.41
N GLU A 249 -12.50 6.42 0.50
CA GLU A 249 -12.78 7.82 0.87
C GLU A 249 -13.49 8.60 -0.25
N ILE A 250 -13.24 8.25 -1.52
CA ILE A 250 -13.90 8.90 -2.67
C ILE A 250 -15.32 8.34 -2.89
N GLU A 251 -15.58 7.10 -2.48
CA GLU A 251 -16.90 6.46 -2.62
C GLU A 251 -17.91 6.89 -1.53
N ASN A 252 -17.45 7.53 -0.44
CA ASN A 252 -18.27 8.07 0.64
C ASN A 252 -18.49 9.58 0.49
#